data_b370e82c3b4bf8d756b14db22a516d07
#
_entry.id   b370e82c3b4bf8d756b14db22a516d07
#
_cell.length_a   1.000
_cell.length_b   1.000
_cell.length_c   1.000
_cell.angle_alpha   90.00
_cell.angle_beta   90.00
_cell.angle_gamma   90.00
#
_symmetry.space_group_name_H-M   'P 1'
#
loop_
_entity.id
_entity.type
_entity.pdbx_description
1 polymer ?
#
loop_
_entity_poly.entity_id
_entity_poly.type
_entity_poly.pdbx_seq_one_letter_code
_entity_poly.pdbx_strand_id
1 'polypeptide(L)'
;MEIIHSIKPLMAVLVSLAVTPFLVLSRSPNNRESWTFAAAIMKFLIVASMVPAVLKGGEIVYTVAEVIPGVAIKFRVDALGILFAIVSSSLWIVTSAYSIGYMRGLNEHSQTRYFCFFAVALSATIGVAFSGNLLTLYLFYEMLSFATYPLVTHHQDQEARSSGRKYLLYIIGTSIGLVLPAMLIAYNLAGTLEFAKQGFLAGTGSKALMLVLLFMFVLGFAKVAIMP
;
A
#
# COMPACT_ATOMS: atom_id res chain seq x y z
N MET A 1 17.99 -13.50 -14.11
CA MET A 1 16.57 -13.11 -14.00
C MET A 1 16.28 -12.15 -15.14
N GLU A 2 15.21 -12.39 -15.88
CA GLU A 2 14.80 -11.51 -16.98
C GLU A 2 14.01 -10.33 -16.39
N ILE A 3 14.42 -9.10 -16.73
CA ILE A 3 13.70 -7.88 -16.31
C ILE A 3 12.75 -7.50 -17.43
N ILE A 4 11.46 -7.47 -17.11
CA ILE A 4 10.39 -7.14 -18.04
C ILE A 4 9.86 -5.75 -17.69
N HIS A 5 10.02 -4.79 -18.60
CA HIS A 5 9.46 -3.46 -18.42
C HIS A 5 7.98 -3.44 -18.81
N SER A 6 7.09 -3.13 -17.87
CA SER A 6 5.65 -3.09 -18.12
C SER A 6 4.93 -2.11 -17.18
N ILE A 7 3.91 -1.43 -17.70
CA ILE A 7 3.05 -0.50 -16.93
C ILE A 7 2.04 -1.23 -16.01
N LYS A 8 1.90 -2.56 -16.13
CA LYS A 8 0.89 -3.33 -15.39
C LYS A 8 0.92 -3.12 -13.86
N PRO A 9 2.08 -3.04 -13.19
CA PRO A 9 2.12 -2.76 -11.75
C PRO A 9 1.46 -1.43 -11.39
N LEU A 10 1.74 -0.37 -12.16
CA LEU A 10 1.09 0.92 -11.97
C LEU A 10 -0.42 0.84 -12.23
N MET A 11 -0.85 0.14 -13.28
CA MET A 11 -2.29 -0.05 -13.56
C MET A 11 -3.00 -0.79 -12.42
N ALA A 12 -2.38 -1.81 -11.82
CA ALA A 12 -2.95 -2.54 -10.67
C ALA A 12 -3.15 -1.63 -9.45
N VAL A 13 -2.27 -0.66 -9.23
CA VAL A 13 -2.41 0.37 -8.19
C VAL A 13 -3.51 1.35 -8.56
N LEU A 14 -3.47 1.90 -9.79
CA LEU A 14 -4.36 2.98 -10.21
C LEU A 14 -5.83 2.56 -10.37
N VAL A 15 -6.15 1.33 -10.76
CA VAL A 15 -7.53 0.87 -10.96
C VAL A 15 -8.40 1.10 -9.73
N SER A 16 -7.92 0.74 -8.54
CA SER A 16 -8.69 0.94 -7.32
C SER A 16 -8.71 2.40 -6.84
N LEU A 17 -7.72 3.20 -7.20
CA LEU A 17 -7.74 4.63 -6.94
C LEU A 17 -8.71 5.35 -7.91
N ALA A 18 -8.66 4.99 -9.18
CA ALA A 18 -9.47 5.59 -10.23
C ALA A 18 -10.98 5.32 -10.10
N VAL A 19 -11.39 4.28 -9.39
CA VAL A 19 -12.82 4.02 -9.13
C VAL A 19 -13.42 5.01 -8.12
N THR A 20 -12.62 5.64 -7.25
CA THR A 20 -13.14 6.51 -6.18
C THR A 20 -14.01 7.67 -6.67
N PRO A 21 -13.68 8.42 -7.73
CA PRO A 21 -14.56 9.45 -8.28
C PRO A 21 -15.93 8.87 -8.73
N PHE A 22 -15.93 7.70 -9.35
CA PHE A 22 -17.18 7.04 -9.79
C PHE A 22 -18.05 6.61 -8.61
N LEU A 23 -17.41 6.17 -7.50
CA LEU A 23 -18.13 5.86 -6.27
C LEU A 23 -18.79 7.10 -5.66
N VAL A 24 -18.06 8.22 -5.62
CA VAL A 24 -18.58 9.50 -5.08
C VAL A 24 -19.71 10.05 -5.95
N LEU A 25 -19.59 9.97 -7.27
CA LEU A 25 -20.59 10.46 -8.22
C LEU A 25 -21.80 9.52 -8.35
N SER A 26 -21.72 8.30 -7.83
CA SER A 26 -22.82 7.33 -7.90
C SER A 26 -24.00 7.76 -7.03
N ARG A 27 -25.14 8.04 -7.67
CA ARG A 27 -26.38 8.46 -6.99
C ARG A 27 -27.17 7.29 -6.38
N SER A 28 -26.96 6.06 -6.84
CA SER A 28 -27.64 4.88 -6.32
C SER A 28 -26.67 3.90 -5.68
N PRO A 29 -27.10 3.17 -4.62
CA PRO A 29 -26.28 2.12 -4.00
C PRO A 29 -25.83 1.06 -5.00
N ASN A 30 -26.73 0.63 -5.90
CA ASN A 30 -26.44 -0.41 -6.89
C ASN A 30 -25.31 0.01 -7.85
N ASN A 31 -25.33 1.26 -8.34
CA ASN A 31 -24.28 1.76 -9.23
C ASN A 31 -22.92 1.81 -8.52
N ARG A 32 -22.88 2.28 -7.28
CA ARG A 32 -21.67 2.33 -6.45
C ARG A 32 -21.05 0.93 -6.28
N GLU A 33 -21.88 -0.03 -5.93
CA GLU A 33 -21.46 -1.42 -5.74
C GLU A 33 -21.01 -2.09 -7.04
N SER A 34 -21.70 -1.81 -8.14
CA SER A 34 -21.28 -2.28 -9.48
C SER A 34 -19.90 -1.75 -9.86
N TRP A 35 -19.62 -0.46 -9.61
CA TRP A 35 -18.30 0.11 -9.83
C TRP A 35 -17.24 -0.53 -8.93
N THR A 36 -17.57 -0.82 -7.66
CA THR A 36 -16.66 -1.51 -6.73
C THR A 36 -16.30 -2.90 -7.26
N PHE A 37 -17.28 -3.68 -7.70
CA PHE A 37 -17.03 -5.00 -8.28
C PHE A 37 -16.25 -4.95 -9.59
N ALA A 38 -16.62 -4.04 -10.48
CA ALA A 38 -15.90 -3.86 -11.74
C ALA A 38 -14.41 -3.55 -11.51
N ALA A 39 -14.10 -2.67 -10.57
CA ALA A 39 -12.72 -2.34 -10.20
C ALA A 39 -11.99 -3.52 -9.55
N ALA A 40 -12.66 -4.26 -8.66
CA ALA A 40 -12.09 -5.44 -8.00
C ALA A 40 -11.72 -6.54 -9.01
N ILE A 41 -12.64 -6.85 -9.93
CA ILE A 41 -12.41 -7.84 -11.00
C ILE A 41 -11.30 -7.36 -11.94
N MET A 42 -11.34 -6.10 -12.37
CA MET A 42 -10.33 -5.54 -13.26
C MET A 42 -8.92 -5.59 -12.61
N LYS A 43 -8.81 -5.21 -11.33
CA LYS A 43 -7.55 -5.31 -10.58
C LYS A 43 -7.06 -6.76 -10.54
N PHE A 44 -7.92 -7.70 -10.19
CA PHE A 44 -7.58 -9.12 -10.15
C PHE A 44 -7.05 -9.61 -11.51
N LEU A 45 -7.73 -9.28 -12.62
CA LEU A 45 -7.29 -9.66 -13.96
C LEU A 45 -5.94 -9.07 -14.34
N ILE A 46 -5.68 -7.80 -13.99
CA ILE A 46 -4.37 -7.17 -14.23
C ILE A 46 -3.28 -7.90 -13.44
N VAL A 47 -3.52 -8.17 -12.14
CA VAL A 47 -2.57 -8.88 -11.29
C VAL A 47 -2.35 -10.30 -11.81
N ALA A 48 -3.41 -11.03 -12.13
CA ALA A 48 -3.33 -12.39 -12.69
C ALA A 48 -2.53 -12.44 -13.99
N SER A 49 -2.65 -11.40 -14.83
CA SER A 49 -1.89 -11.31 -16.11
C SER A 49 -0.37 -11.19 -15.93
N MET A 50 0.11 -10.87 -14.73
CA MET A 50 1.55 -10.76 -14.40
C MET A 50 2.12 -12.08 -13.87
N VAL A 51 1.27 -12.99 -13.36
CA VAL A 51 1.67 -14.27 -12.77
C VAL A 51 2.55 -15.12 -13.69
N PRO A 52 2.20 -15.34 -14.98
CA PRO A 52 3.01 -16.20 -15.84
C PRO A 52 4.45 -15.70 -16.06
N ALA A 53 4.65 -14.38 -16.07
CA ALA A 53 5.96 -13.78 -16.21
C ALA A 53 6.84 -14.04 -14.96
N VAL A 54 6.25 -13.88 -13.78
CA VAL A 54 6.96 -14.10 -12.51
C VAL A 54 7.24 -15.58 -12.26
N LEU A 55 6.31 -16.48 -12.60
CA LEU A 55 6.50 -17.94 -12.48
C LEU A 55 7.64 -18.47 -13.38
N LYS A 56 7.92 -17.80 -14.50
CA LYS A 56 9.06 -18.10 -15.36
C LYS A 56 10.39 -17.55 -14.83
N GLY A 57 10.40 -16.96 -13.62
CA GLY A 57 11.60 -16.38 -12.99
C GLY A 57 11.92 -14.95 -13.44
N GLY A 58 10.97 -14.26 -14.12
CA GLY A 58 11.09 -12.84 -14.48
C GLY A 58 10.69 -11.90 -13.35
N GLU A 59 11.24 -10.71 -13.36
CA GLU A 59 10.78 -9.57 -12.53
C GLU A 59 10.16 -8.50 -13.42
N ILE A 60 8.97 -7.98 -13.04
CA ILE A 60 8.32 -6.91 -13.79
C ILE A 60 8.65 -5.58 -13.11
N VAL A 61 9.22 -4.65 -13.85
CA VAL A 61 9.65 -3.35 -13.35
C VAL A 61 8.97 -2.21 -14.09
N TYR A 62 8.57 -1.18 -13.35
CA TYR A 62 8.07 0.07 -13.91
C TYR A 62 8.54 1.26 -13.07
N THR A 63 9.24 2.19 -13.69
CA THR A 63 9.67 3.45 -13.06
C THR A 63 8.70 4.55 -13.45
N VAL A 64 8.12 5.22 -12.45
CA VAL A 64 7.13 6.30 -12.67
C VAL A 64 7.83 7.62 -12.91
N ALA A 65 8.66 8.05 -11.98
CA ALA A 65 9.39 9.31 -12.03
C ALA A 65 10.60 9.27 -11.07
N GLU A 66 11.66 9.95 -11.42
CA GLU A 66 12.78 10.20 -10.53
C GLU A 66 12.46 11.41 -9.63
N VAL A 67 12.59 11.23 -8.31
CA VAL A 67 12.25 12.26 -7.31
C VAL A 67 13.49 13.02 -6.86
N ILE A 68 14.57 12.29 -6.62
CA ILE A 68 15.89 12.83 -6.31
C ILE A 68 16.93 12.01 -7.08
N PRO A 69 18.14 12.54 -7.33
CA PRO A 69 19.17 11.79 -8.08
C PRO A 69 19.38 10.39 -7.54
N GLY A 70 19.19 9.39 -8.41
CA GLY A 70 19.33 7.96 -8.07
C GLY A 70 18.18 7.35 -7.26
N VAL A 71 17.09 8.09 -6.99
CA VAL A 71 15.90 7.53 -6.30
C VAL A 71 14.62 7.90 -7.06
N ALA A 72 13.95 6.89 -7.58
CA ALA A 72 12.71 7.03 -8.32
C ALA A 72 11.52 6.40 -7.58
N ILE A 73 10.31 6.81 -7.91
CA ILE A 73 9.12 6.03 -7.60
C ILE A 73 9.11 4.85 -8.56
N LYS A 74 9.33 3.65 -8.03
CA LYS A 74 9.58 2.45 -8.82
C LYS A 74 8.79 1.27 -8.28
N PHE A 75 8.11 0.60 -9.18
CA PHE A 75 7.45 -0.67 -8.91
C PHE A 75 8.32 -1.83 -9.39
N ARG A 76 8.39 -2.88 -8.58
CA ARG A 76 9.02 -4.16 -8.91
C ARG A 76 8.12 -5.29 -8.41
N VAL A 77 7.69 -6.13 -9.34
CA VAL A 77 6.87 -7.30 -9.05
C VAL A 77 7.75 -8.52 -9.05
N ASP A 78 7.98 -9.06 -7.88
CA ASP A 78 8.69 -10.31 -7.63
C ASP A 78 7.72 -11.42 -7.18
N ALA A 79 8.26 -12.59 -6.83
CA ALA A 79 7.47 -13.75 -6.42
C ALA A 79 6.64 -13.50 -5.15
N LEU A 80 7.19 -12.74 -4.18
CA LEU A 80 6.47 -12.42 -2.94
C LEU A 80 5.38 -11.37 -3.20
N GLY A 81 5.73 -10.32 -3.94
CA GLY A 81 4.80 -9.24 -4.29
C GLY A 81 3.60 -9.76 -5.08
N ILE A 82 3.82 -10.62 -6.09
CA ILE A 82 2.71 -11.17 -6.89
C ILE A 82 1.84 -12.12 -6.09
N LEU A 83 2.41 -12.96 -5.22
CA LEU A 83 1.64 -13.84 -4.33
C LEU A 83 0.71 -13.02 -3.43
N PHE A 84 1.24 -11.99 -2.78
CA PHE A 84 0.46 -11.10 -1.95
C PHE A 84 -0.62 -10.37 -2.74
N ALA A 85 -0.30 -9.88 -3.93
CA ALA A 85 -1.24 -9.15 -4.78
C ALA A 85 -2.39 -10.03 -5.30
N ILE A 86 -2.13 -11.28 -5.66
CA ILE A 86 -3.18 -12.25 -6.06
C ILE A 86 -4.13 -12.50 -4.91
N VAL A 87 -3.61 -12.81 -3.72
CA VAL A 87 -4.44 -13.05 -2.52
C VAL A 87 -5.26 -11.79 -2.18
N SER A 88 -4.63 -10.63 -2.10
CA SER A 88 -5.30 -9.38 -1.77
C SER A 88 -6.38 -8.99 -2.78
N SER A 89 -6.10 -9.12 -4.08
CA SER A 89 -7.06 -8.75 -5.14
C SER A 89 -8.22 -9.75 -5.24
N SER A 90 -7.99 -11.05 -5.04
CA SER A 90 -9.07 -12.05 -5.00
C SER A 90 -9.97 -11.85 -3.78
N LEU A 91 -9.37 -11.62 -2.61
CA LEU A 91 -10.13 -11.33 -1.39
C LEU A 91 -10.95 -10.05 -1.50
N TRP A 92 -10.49 -9.05 -2.26
CA TRP A 92 -11.28 -7.84 -2.47
C TRP A 92 -12.64 -8.12 -3.12
N ILE A 93 -12.71 -9.03 -4.09
CA ILE A 93 -13.97 -9.42 -4.72
C ILE A 93 -14.92 -10.02 -3.68
N VAL A 94 -14.43 -10.97 -2.89
CA VAL A 94 -15.24 -11.66 -1.85
C VAL A 94 -15.64 -10.69 -0.73
N THR A 95 -14.69 -9.88 -0.26
CA THR A 95 -14.94 -8.90 0.79
C THR A 95 -15.92 -7.81 0.34
N SER A 96 -15.88 -7.40 -0.94
CA SER A 96 -16.86 -6.47 -1.48
C SER A 96 -18.29 -7.05 -1.42
N ALA A 97 -18.48 -8.32 -1.81
CA ALA A 97 -19.78 -8.99 -1.70
C ALA A 97 -20.27 -9.04 -0.23
N TYR A 98 -19.38 -9.43 0.68
CA TYR A 98 -19.69 -9.45 2.11
C TYR A 98 -20.03 -8.05 2.64
N SER A 99 -19.21 -7.04 2.33
CA SER A 99 -19.40 -5.67 2.81
C SER A 99 -20.70 -5.05 2.33
N ILE A 100 -21.14 -5.35 1.11
CA ILE A 100 -22.41 -4.87 0.59
C ILE A 100 -23.57 -5.44 1.41
N GLY A 101 -23.58 -6.75 1.64
CA GLY A 101 -24.60 -7.41 2.47
C GLY A 101 -24.61 -6.86 3.90
N TYR A 102 -23.43 -6.70 4.50
CA TYR A 102 -23.27 -6.19 5.86
C TYR A 102 -23.76 -4.75 6.00
N MET A 103 -23.27 -3.85 5.14
CA MET A 103 -23.60 -2.42 5.19
C MET A 103 -25.10 -2.14 4.92
N ARG A 104 -25.72 -2.92 4.01
CA ARG A 104 -27.15 -2.83 3.73
C ARG A 104 -27.99 -3.44 4.85
N GLY A 105 -27.61 -4.60 5.38
CA GLY A 105 -28.32 -5.30 6.44
C GLY A 105 -28.39 -4.50 7.74
N LEU A 106 -27.34 -3.78 8.08
CA LEU A 106 -27.27 -2.91 9.24
C LEU A 106 -27.75 -1.47 8.98
N ASN A 107 -28.15 -1.13 7.75
CA ASN A 107 -28.45 0.25 7.35
C ASN A 107 -27.35 1.26 7.73
N GLU A 108 -26.08 0.85 7.55
CA GLU A 108 -24.94 1.68 7.94
C GLU A 108 -24.91 3.01 7.18
N HIS A 109 -24.56 4.06 7.91
CA HIS A 109 -24.43 5.40 7.35
C HIS A 109 -23.12 5.54 6.53
N SER A 110 -23.05 6.56 5.68
CA SER A 110 -21.81 6.93 4.96
C SER A 110 -21.14 5.79 4.18
N GLN A 111 -21.92 4.88 3.61
CA GLN A 111 -21.42 3.71 2.85
C GLN A 111 -20.49 4.11 1.70
N THR A 112 -20.77 5.22 1.00
CA THR A 112 -19.90 5.71 -0.09
C THR A 112 -18.49 6.02 0.43
N ARG A 113 -18.38 6.68 1.60
CA ARG A 113 -17.09 6.94 2.24
C ARG A 113 -16.35 5.64 2.54
N TYR A 114 -17.04 4.65 3.08
CA TYR A 114 -16.45 3.33 3.36
C TYR A 114 -15.85 2.71 2.09
N PHE A 115 -16.63 2.57 1.02
CA PHE A 115 -16.16 1.95 -0.23
C PHE A 115 -15.02 2.74 -0.88
N CYS A 116 -15.06 4.08 -0.84
CA CYS A 116 -13.98 4.92 -1.36
C CYS A 116 -12.66 4.68 -0.61
N PHE A 117 -12.68 4.78 0.71
CA PHE A 117 -11.43 4.61 1.49
C PHE A 117 -10.95 3.17 1.50
N PHE A 118 -11.86 2.20 1.40
CA PHE A 118 -11.49 0.80 1.20
C PHE A 118 -10.76 0.59 -0.14
N ALA A 119 -11.25 1.19 -1.24
CA ALA A 119 -10.58 1.14 -2.54
C ALA A 119 -9.20 1.84 -2.52
N VAL A 120 -9.09 3.00 -1.86
CA VAL A 120 -7.80 3.71 -1.67
C VAL A 120 -6.83 2.86 -0.84
N ALA A 121 -7.30 2.23 0.23
CA ALA A 121 -6.48 1.34 1.06
C ALA A 121 -5.92 0.17 0.24
N LEU A 122 -6.74 -0.46 -0.61
CA LEU A 122 -6.28 -1.52 -1.50
C LEU A 122 -5.33 -1.04 -2.61
N SER A 123 -5.46 0.21 -3.06
CA SER A 123 -4.48 0.82 -3.94
C SER A 123 -3.12 0.92 -3.24
N ALA A 124 -3.12 1.48 -2.03
CA ALA A 124 -1.91 1.63 -1.22
C ALA A 124 -1.27 0.28 -0.87
N THR A 125 -2.07 -0.72 -0.52
CA THR A 125 -1.59 -2.07 -0.20
C THR A 125 -0.84 -2.73 -1.37
N ILE A 126 -1.39 -2.65 -2.58
CA ILE A 126 -0.69 -3.16 -3.78
C ILE A 126 0.55 -2.31 -4.10
N GLY A 127 0.48 -1.00 -3.86
CA GLY A 127 1.65 -0.11 -3.99
C GLY A 127 2.79 -0.51 -3.06
N VAL A 128 2.50 -0.86 -1.80
CA VAL A 128 3.49 -1.41 -0.86
C VAL A 128 4.04 -2.74 -1.37
N ALA A 129 3.17 -3.68 -1.78
CA ALA A 129 3.56 -5.01 -2.25
C ALA A 129 4.47 -4.98 -3.49
N PHE A 130 4.29 -3.99 -4.35
CA PHE A 130 5.07 -3.81 -5.57
C PHE A 130 6.19 -2.78 -5.45
N SER A 131 6.49 -2.28 -4.25
CA SER A 131 7.54 -1.28 -4.08
C SER A 131 8.91 -1.82 -4.47
N GLY A 132 9.60 -1.14 -5.39
CA GLY A 132 10.95 -1.49 -5.83
C GLY A 132 12.06 -0.92 -4.94
N ASN A 133 11.75 0.07 -4.12
CA ASN A 133 12.68 0.72 -3.20
C ASN A 133 11.99 1.24 -1.95
N LEU A 134 12.79 1.68 -0.98
CA LEU A 134 12.30 2.13 0.32
C LEU A 134 11.46 3.42 0.23
N LEU A 135 11.76 4.33 -0.72
CA LEU A 135 10.96 5.55 -0.92
C LEU A 135 9.54 5.19 -1.40
N THR A 136 9.42 4.35 -2.42
CA THR A 136 8.11 3.90 -2.94
C THR A 136 7.31 3.18 -1.86
N LEU A 137 7.97 2.31 -1.07
CA LEU A 137 7.34 1.63 0.06
C LEU A 137 6.82 2.65 1.08
N TYR A 138 7.64 3.62 1.47
CA TYR A 138 7.26 4.65 2.45
C TYR A 138 6.06 5.47 2.00
N LEU A 139 6.04 5.92 0.73
CA LEU A 139 4.93 6.71 0.19
C LEU A 139 3.60 5.94 0.23
N PHE A 140 3.59 4.69 -0.21
CA PHE A 140 2.37 3.86 -0.17
C PHE A 140 2.00 3.41 1.25
N TYR A 141 2.98 3.23 2.12
CA TYR A 141 2.76 2.96 3.54
C TYR A 141 2.04 4.14 4.21
N GLU A 142 2.45 5.40 3.95
CA GLU A 142 1.76 6.58 4.45
C GLU A 142 0.37 6.73 3.83
N MET A 143 0.23 6.53 2.52
CA MET A 143 -1.07 6.54 1.85
C MET A 143 -2.04 5.55 2.50
N LEU A 144 -1.56 4.36 2.89
CA LEU A 144 -2.35 3.36 3.60
C LEU A 144 -2.76 3.86 5.00
N SER A 145 -1.88 4.60 5.71
CA SER A 145 -2.20 5.21 7.02
C SER A 145 -3.37 6.17 6.92
N PHE A 146 -3.31 7.06 5.94
CA PHE A 146 -4.39 8.03 5.68
C PHE A 146 -5.68 7.36 5.20
N ALA A 147 -5.59 6.33 4.36
CA ALA A 147 -6.76 5.63 3.83
C ALA A 147 -7.53 4.86 4.92
N THR A 148 -6.83 4.32 5.91
CA THR A 148 -7.45 3.54 6.98
C THR A 148 -8.07 4.40 8.08
N TYR A 149 -7.64 5.64 8.26
CA TYR A 149 -8.17 6.53 9.29
C TYR A 149 -9.70 6.76 9.22
N PRO A 150 -10.31 7.09 8.06
CA PRO A 150 -11.77 7.26 7.97
C PRO A 150 -12.54 5.94 8.16
N LEU A 151 -11.89 4.80 8.00
CA LEU A 151 -12.49 3.48 8.29
C LEU A 151 -12.51 3.22 9.80
N VAL A 152 -11.41 3.53 10.49
CA VAL A 152 -11.32 3.44 11.96
C VAL A 152 -12.30 4.39 12.65
N THR A 153 -12.48 5.59 12.08
CA THR A 153 -13.40 6.61 12.63
C THR A 153 -14.78 6.59 11.97
N HIS A 154 -15.26 5.43 11.50
CA HIS A 154 -16.47 5.34 10.68
C HIS A 154 -17.72 5.95 11.36
N HIS A 155 -17.94 5.66 12.62
CA HIS A 155 -19.11 6.17 13.39
C HIS A 155 -19.07 7.67 13.68
N GLN A 156 -17.87 8.28 13.69
CA GLN A 156 -17.68 9.73 13.91
C GLN A 156 -18.21 10.28 15.25
N ASP A 157 -18.53 9.43 16.21
CA ASP A 157 -18.81 9.82 17.57
C ASP A 157 -17.55 10.31 18.31
N GLN A 158 -17.69 10.76 19.52
CA GLN A 158 -16.57 11.28 20.32
C GLN A 158 -15.52 10.20 20.63
N GLU A 159 -15.96 8.97 20.86
CA GLU A 159 -15.09 7.84 21.14
C GLU A 159 -14.29 7.45 19.89
N ALA A 160 -14.93 7.28 18.73
CA ALA A 160 -14.28 6.97 17.46
C ALA A 160 -13.26 8.06 17.07
N ARG A 161 -13.60 9.36 17.26
CA ARG A 161 -12.67 10.47 16.98
C ARG A 161 -11.47 10.47 17.92
N SER A 162 -11.68 10.17 19.21
CA SER A 162 -10.60 10.08 20.20
C SER A 162 -9.67 8.91 19.86
N SER A 163 -10.22 7.75 19.57
CA SER A 163 -9.49 6.55 19.17
C SER A 163 -8.75 6.76 17.84
N GLY A 164 -9.38 7.40 16.85
CA GLY A 164 -8.75 7.74 15.59
C GLY A 164 -7.58 8.71 15.73
N ARG A 165 -7.64 9.71 16.62
CA ARG A 165 -6.50 10.58 16.90
C ARG A 165 -5.31 9.82 17.50
N LYS A 166 -5.58 8.90 18.45
CA LYS A 166 -4.55 8.04 19.03
C LYS A 166 -3.95 7.14 17.94
N TYR A 167 -4.80 6.54 17.10
CA TYR A 167 -4.36 5.72 15.96
C TYR A 167 -3.40 6.48 15.04
N LEU A 168 -3.77 7.70 14.61
CA LEU A 168 -2.89 8.53 13.76
C LEU A 168 -1.59 8.89 14.47
N LEU A 169 -1.67 9.29 15.76
CA LEU A 169 -0.48 9.66 16.52
C LEU A 169 0.53 8.51 16.57
N TYR A 170 0.08 7.29 16.82
CA TYR A 170 0.98 6.14 16.87
C TYR A 170 1.51 5.76 15.47
N ILE A 171 0.65 5.68 14.46
CA ILE A 171 1.06 5.18 13.14
C ILE A 171 1.87 6.21 12.36
N ILE A 172 1.40 7.46 12.30
CA ILE A 172 2.10 8.53 11.57
C ILE A 172 3.27 9.06 12.40
N GLY A 173 3.09 9.20 13.72
CA GLY A 173 4.15 9.68 14.61
C GLY A 173 5.39 8.78 14.58
N THR A 174 5.22 7.46 14.65
CA THR A 174 6.35 6.51 14.55
C THR A 174 6.96 6.49 13.16
N SER A 175 6.16 6.56 12.12
CA SER A 175 6.64 6.55 10.75
C SER A 175 7.44 7.83 10.42
N ILE A 176 6.90 9.01 10.69
CA ILE A 176 7.61 10.28 10.48
C ILE A 176 8.80 10.43 11.43
N GLY A 177 8.64 10.01 12.69
CA GLY A 177 9.69 10.15 13.71
C GLY A 177 10.84 9.16 13.59
N LEU A 178 10.62 7.99 13.01
CA LEU A 178 11.61 6.92 12.94
C LEU A 178 11.92 6.49 11.51
N VAL A 179 10.91 6.12 10.70
CA VAL A 179 11.18 5.58 9.35
C VAL A 179 11.75 6.65 8.42
N LEU A 180 11.18 7.85 8.42
CA LEU A 180 11.66 8.92 7.55
C LEU A 180 13.11 9.33 7.85
N PRO A 181 13.53 9.61 9.11
CA PRO A 181 14.93 9.88 9.41
C PRO A 181 15.84 8.69 9.10
N ALA A 182 15.41 7.45 9.40
CA ALA A 182 16.18 6.26 9.07
C ALA A 182 16.39 6.12 7.55
N MET A 183 15.38 6.42 6.74
CA MET A 183 15.49 6.44 5.29
C MET A 183 16.46 7.50 4.79
N LEU A 184 16.45 8.70 5.35
CA LEU A 184 17.40 9.77 5.01
C LEU A 184 18.85 9.40 5.38
N ILE A 185 19.07 8.82 6.57
CA ILE A 185 20.37 8.32 6.98
C ILE A 185 20.83 7.19 6.04
N ALA A 186 19.97 6.25 5.72
CA ALA A 186 20.26 5.14 4.82
C ALA A 186 20.66 5.64 3.42
N TYR A 187 19.94 6.64 2.88
CA TYR A 187 20.29 7.25 1.61
C TYR A 187 21.67 7.96 1.66
N ASN A 188 21.96 8.70 2.71
CA ASN A 188 23.28 9.35 2.87
C ASN A 188 24.44 8.36 2.97
N LEU A 189 24.21 7.15 3.51
CA LEU A 189 25.23 6.12 3.65
C LEU A 189 25.46 5.32 2.35
N ALA A 190 24.38 4.97 1.67
CA ALA A 190 24.43 4.06 0.53
C ALA A 190 24.31 4.76 -0.83
N GLY A 191 23.88 6.03 -0.88
CA GLY A 191 23.58 6.75 -2.13
C GLY A 191 22.39 6.22 -2.90
N THR A 192 21.67 5.23 -2.35
CA THR A 192 20.53 4.57 -2.98
C THR A 192 19.52 4.08 -1.94
N LEU A 193 18.27 3.88 -2.35
CA LEU A 193 17.21 3.25 -1.55
C LEU A 193 16.65 1.98 -2.22
N GLU A 194 17.31 1.49 -3.28
CA GLU A 194 16.89 0.30 -4.02
C GLU A 194 17.04 -0.96 -3.19
N PHE A 195 16.01 -1.82 -3.19
CA PHE A 195 16.10 -3.11 -2.51
C PHE A 195 17.07 -4.05 -3.23
N ALA A 196 18.06 -4.53 -2.52
CA ALA A 196 19.07 -5.47 -3.00
C ALA A 196 19.00 -6.78 -2.20
N LYS A 197 19.28 -7.91 -2.86
CA LYS A 197 19.23 -9.26 -2.24
C LYS A 197 20.15 -9.42 -1.03
N GLN A 198 21.29 -8.71 -1.01
CA GLN A 198 22.25 -8.73 0.09
C GLN A 198 22.04 -7.58 1.09
N GLY A 199 20.98 -6.76 0.88
CA GLY A 199 20.78 -5.50 1.61
C GLY A 199 21.60 -4.36 1.03
N PHE A 200 20.98 -3.19 0.83
CA PHE A 200 21.65 -2.03 0.23
C PHE A 200 22.54 -1.27 1.23
N LEU A 201 22.47 -1.57 2.52
CA LEU A 201 23.36 -1.05 3.58
C LEU A 201 24.53 -1.99 3.90
N ALA A 202 24.69 -3.11 3.19
CA ALA A 202 25.74 -4.07 3.47
C ALA A 202 27.13 -3.44 3.26
N GLY A 203 27.97 -3.50 4.29
CA GLY A 203 29.33 -2.93 4.24
C GLY A 203 29.41 -1.42 4.45
N THR A 204 28.29 -0.72 4.73
CA THR A 204 28.27 0.72 4.98
C THR A 204 28.15 1.03 6.48
N GLY A 205 28.82 2.09 6.95
CA GLY A 205 28.68 2.58 8.32
C GLY A 205 29.23 1.67 9.43
N SER A 206 29.11 2.11 10.68
CA SER A 206 29.51 1.34 11.87
C SER A 206 28.43 0.37 12.32
N LYS A 207 28.83 -0.70 13.04
CA LYS A 207 27.88 -1.67 13.62
C LYS A 207 26.84 -1.01 14.53
N ALA A 208 27.26 -0.01 15.32
CA ALA A 208 26.34 0.74 16.20
C ALA A 208 25.28 1.50 15.39
N LEU A 209 25.67 2.17 14.30
CA LEU A 209 24.74 2.87 13.43
C LEU A 209 23.76 1.92 12.75
N MET A 210 24.22 0.74 12.29
CA MET A 210 23.34 -0.29 11.73
C MET A 210 22.30 -0.80 12.74
N LEU A 211 22.68 -0.96 14.01
CA LEU A 211 21.75 -1.33 15.08
C LEU A 211 20.71 -0.23 15.32
N VAL A 212 21.12 1.03 15.34
CA VAL A 212 20.20 2.17 15.48
C VAL A 212 19.21 2.20 14.32
N LEU A 213 19.69 2.08 13.08
CA LEU A 213 18.80 2.02 11.89
C LEU A 213 17.84 0.85 11.95
N LEU A 214 18.30 -0.33 12.36
CA LEU A 214 17.44 -1.50 12.54
C LEU A 214 16.32 -1.21 13.53
N PHE A 215 16.63 -0.65 14.70
CA PHE A 215 15.60 -0.28 15.68
C PHE A 215 14.65 0.78 15.15
N MET A 216 15.15 1.80 14.45
CA MET A 216 14.30 2.84 13.85
C MET A 216 13.33 2.26 12.83
N PHE A 217 13.76 1.35 11.96
CA PHE A 217 12.87 0.70 10.99
C PHE A 217 11.88 -0.25 11.68
N VAL A 218 12.36 -1.08 12.60
CA VAL A 218 11.51 -2.05 13.31
C VAL A 218 10.42 -1.34 14.10
N LEU A 219 10.77 -0.34 14.92
CA LEU A 219 9.79 0.39 15.71
C LEU A 219 8.96 1.39 14.86
N GLY A 220 9.53 1.89 13.78
CA GLY A 220 8.87 2.87 12.91
C GLY A 220 7.78 2.27 12.05
N PHE A 221 7.90 1.00 11.64
CA PHE A 221 6.85 0.28 10.89
C PHE A 221 5.79 -0.29 11.85
N ALA A 222 5.17 0.57 12.66
CA ALA A 222 4.20 0.19 13.70
C ALA A 222 2.99 -0.64 13.20
N LYS A 223 2.64 -0.56 11.89
CA LYS A 223 1.55 -1.35 11.30
C LYS A 223 1.83 -2.84 11.21
N VAL A 224 3.08 -3.26 11.37
CA VAL A 224 3.47 -4.68 11.37
C VAL A 224 3.10 -5.37 12.69
N ALA A 225 2.30 -4.69 13.54
CA ALA A 225 1.87 -5.19 14.84
C ALA A 225 3.03 -5.59 15.76
N ILE A 226 4.15 -4.88 15.67
CA ILE A 226 5.25 -5.03 16.60
C ILE A 226 4.80 -4.43 17.92
N MET A 227 4.50 -5.29 18.87
CA MET A 227 4.25 -4.89 20.24
C MET A 227 5.59 -4.55 20.90
N PRO A 228 5.71 -3.40 21.57
CA PRO A 228 6.87 -3.14 22.42
C PRO A 228 6.89 -4.08 23.62
#